data_36c51c0ec8ca755464685f49bd778a7a
#
_entry.id   36c51c0ec8ca755464685f49bd778a7a
#
_cell.length_a   1.000
_cell.length_b   1.000
_cell.length_c   1.000
_cell.angle_alpha   90.00
_cell.angle_beta   90.00
_cell.angle_gamma   90.00
#
_symmetry.space_group_name_H-M   'P 1'
#
loop_
_entity.id
_entity.type
_entity.pdbx_description
1 polymer ?
#
loop_
_entity_poly.entity_id
_entity_poly.type
_entity_poly.pdbx_seq_one_letter_code
_entity_poly.pdbx_strand_id
1 'polypeptide(L)'
;MKYNSIQDILNICEETGKPFWRVIMEEDMQESAMSETSSFEKMREMYRAMADADRNYDAGLKSESRMTGGDGQKLHEYNEAGRNLCGDFVGLAMEKAIKMGESNACMRRIVAAPTAGACGVIPAVLLSYQELYHAEEDRMVEAMFTAAGIGNVIAMNAYIAGASGGCQAEIGSASAMAAGALCYLQGGTNGQIASALSFALKNMPVSYTHLTLPTTPYV
;
A
#
# COMPACT_ATOMS: atom_id res chain seq x y z
N MET A 1 -2.14 17.36 -16.46
CA MET A 1 -3.55 16.88 -16.54
C MET A 1 -4.01 16.65 -15.12
N LYS A 2 -5.08 17.27 -14.68
CA LYS A 2 -5.50 17.11 -13.28
C LYS A 2 -6.61 16.08 -13.19
N TYR A 3 -6.44 15.07 -12.37
CA TYR A 3 -7.46 14.06 -12.07
C TYR A 3 -7.98 14.25 -10.63
N ASN A 4 -9.27 14.02 -10.42
CA ASN A 4 -9.91 14.08 -9.10
C ASN A 4 -10.59 12.75 -8.73
N SER A 5 -10.66 11.83 -9.67
CA SER A 5 -11.27 10.51 -9.50
C SER A 5 -10.47 9.42 -10.20
N ILE A 6 -10.70 8.18 -9.83
CA ILE A 6 -10.14 7.02 -10.55
C ILE A 6 -10.64 6.98 -11.99
N GLN A 7 -11.90 7.39 -12.22
CA GLN A 7 -12.44 7.44 -13.57
C GLN A 7 -11.71 8.44 -14.46
N ASP A 8 -11.31 9.60 -13.93
CA ASP A 8 -10.51 10.56 -14.68
C ASP A 8 -9.16 9.96 -15.11
N ILE A 9 -8.51 9.22 -14.21
CA ILE A 9 -7.25 8.52 -14.53
C ILE A 9 -7.48 7.50 -15.65
N LEU A 10 -8.56 6.71 -15.57
CA LEU A 10 -8.90 5.73 -16.60
C LEU A 10 -9.17 6.39 -17.97
N ASN A 11 -9.89 7.50 -17.98
CA ASN A 11 -10.15 8.26 -19.20
C ASN A 11 -8.84 8.78 -19.82
N ILE A 12 -7.94 9.33 -19.01
CA ILE A 12 -6.61 9.76 -19.46
C ILE A 12 -5.80 8.58 -20.03
N CYS A 13 -5.83 7.43 -19.35
CA CYS A 13 -5.17 6.21 -19.84
C CYS A 13 -5.72 5.78 -21.21
N GLU A 14 -7.04 5.82 -21.40
CA GLU A 14 -7.69 5.45 -22.64
C GLU A 14 -7.35 6.44 -23.77
N GLU A 15 -7.43 7.74 -23.51
CA GLU A 15 -7.13 8.79 -24.48
C GLU A 15 -5.65 8.80 -24.92
N THR A 16 -4.73 8.51 -23.98
CA THR A 16 -3.30 8.62 -24.24
C THR A 16 -2.62 7.29 -24.56
N GLY A 17 -3.30 6.16 -24.32
CA GLY A 17 -2.73 4.82 -24.44
C GLY A 17 -1.69 4.50 -23.36
N LYS A 18 -1.59 5.30 -22.30
CA LYS A 18 -0.58 5.15 -21.25
C LYS A 18 -1.05 4.22 -20.14
N PRO A 19 -0.11 3.49 -19.48
CA PRO A 19 -0.45 2.72 -18.29
C PRO A 19 -0.75 3.65 -17.11
N PHE A 20 -1.54 3.14 -16.15
CA PHE A 20 -2.00 3.88 -14.96
C PHE A 20 -0.88 4.62 -14.23
N TRP A 21 0.20 3.93 -13.92
CA TRP A 21 1.35 4.50 -13.19
C TRP A 21 1.99 5.69 -13.93
N ARG A 22 2.03 5.64 -15.27
CA ARG A 22 2.65 6.70 -16.08
C ARG A 22 1.85 8.00 -16.00
N VAL A 23 0.53 7.91 -16.02
CA VAL A 23 -0.35 9.06 -15.87
C VAL A 23 -0.12 9.73 -14.52
N ILE A 24 0.04 8.95 -13.46
CA ILE A 24 0.32 9.46 -12.11
C ILE A 24 1.68 10.13 -12.03
N MET A 25 2.71 9.52 -12.59
CA MET A 25 4.06 10.10 -12.60
C MET A 25 4.10 11.42 -13.37
N GLU A 26 3.42 11.51 -14.50
CA GLU A 26 3.37 12.74 -15.28
C GLU A 26 2.65 13.90 -14.54
N GLU A 27 1.63 13.59 -13.76
CA GLU A 27 0.98 14.59 -12.90
C GLU A 27 1.93 15.04 -11.77
N ASP A 28 2.61 14.10 -11.09
CA ASP A 28 3.62 14.42 -10.07
C ASP A 28 4.73 15.32 -10.64
N MET A 29 5.19 15.02 -11.85
CA MET A 29 6.19 15.86 -12.54
C MET A 29 5.70 17.28 -12.78
N GLN A 30 4.43 17.46 -13.16
CA GLN A 30 3.83 18.77 -13.37
C GLN A 30 3.64 19.55 -12.07
N GLU A 31 3.11 18.90 -11.04
CA GLU A 31 2.88 19.53 -9.73
C GLU A 31 4.18 19.89 -9.02
N SER A 32 5.19 19.02 -9.10
CA SER A 32 6.48 19.20 -8.42
C SER A 32 7.53 19.92 -9.27
N ALA A 33 7.21 20.26 -10.52
CA ALA A 33 8.15 20.84 -11.50
C ALA A 33 9.44 20.01 -11.64
N MET A 34 9.33 18.69 -11.61
CA MET A 34 10.44 17.73 -11.70
C MET A 34 10.59 17.17 -13.10
N SER A 35 11.82 16.74 -13.44
CA SER A 35 12.08 15.91 -14.61
C SER A 35 11.59 14.48 -14.38
N GLU A 36 11.37 13.74 -15.45
CA GLU A 36 11.01 12.31 -15.41
C GLU A 36 11.99 11.51 -14.54
N THR A 37 13.27 11.63 -14.82
CA THR A 37 14.33 10.93 -14.06
C THR A 37 14.27 11.30 -12.57
N SER A 38 14.05 12.57 -12.24
CA SER A 38 14.03 13.03 -10.85
C SER A 38 12.81 12.50 -10.09
N SER A 39 11.60 12.51 -10.70
CA SER A 39 10.39 11.94 -10.11
C SER A 39 10.52 10.44 -9.90
N PHE A 40 11.05 9.72 -10.90
CA PHE A 40 11.23 8.27 -10.80
C PHE A 40 12.26 7.87 -9.72
N GLU A 41 13.39 8.56 -9.65
CA GLU A 41 14.41 8.31 -8.62
C GLU A 41 13.90 8.63 -7.21
N LYS A 42 13.14 9.71 -7.04
CA LYS A 42 12.52 10.03 -5.75
C LYS A 42 11.56 8.93 -5.27
N MET A 43 10.75 8.37 -6.17
CA MET A 43 9.89 7.24 -5.83
C MET A 43 10.71 5.99 -5.52
N ARG A 44 11.81 5.74 -6.26
CA ARG A 44 12.75 4.65 -5.99
C ARG A 44 13.40 4.78 -4.61
N GLU A 45 13.78 5.99 -4.21
CA GLU A 45 14.30 6.24 -2.85
C GLU A 45 13.28 5.90 -1.77
N MET A 46 12.00 6.22 -1.99
CA MET A 46 10.93 5.84 -1.07
C MET A 46 10.75 4.32 -1.00
N TYR A 47 10.78 3.64 -2.14
CA TYR A 47 10.72 2.18 -2.18
C TYR A 47 11.90 1.54 -1.44
N ARG A 48 13.13 2.02 -1.70
CA ARG A 48 14.33 1.55 -0.99
C ARG A 48 14.26 1.81 0.51
N ALA A 49 13.69 2.94 0.92
CA ALA A 49 13.48 3.22 2.34
C ALA A 49 12.51 2.23 3.01
N MET A 50 11.48 1.78 2.31
CA MET A 50 10.59 0.70 2.79
C MET A 50 11.35 -0.63 2.92
N ALA A 51 12.14 -0.98 1.91
CA ALA A 51 12.95 -2.20 1.91
C ALA A 51 14.03 -2.16 3.02
N ASP A 52 14.64 -1.01 3.24
CA ASP A 52 15.60 -0.82 4.34
C ASP A 52 14.94 -0.96 5.71
N ALA A 53 13.73 -0.44 5.88
CA ALA A 53 12.99 -0.58 7.13
C ALA A 53 12.68 -2.05 7.44
N ASP A 54 12.31 -2.85 6.44
CA ASP A 54 12.08 -4.30 6.59
C ASP A 54 13.37 -5.05 6.94
N ARG A 55 14.45 -4.79 6.22
CA ARG A 55 15.76 -5.42 6.46
C ARG A 55 16.36 -5.09 7.83
N ASN A 56 16.08 -3.90 8.35
CA ASN A 56 16.59 -3.42 9.64
C ASN A 56 15.63 -3.70 10.79
N TYR A 57 14.66 -4.61 10.61
CA TYR A 57 13.82 -5.06 11.71
C TYR A 57 14.66 -5.69 12.83
N ASP A 58 14.35 -5.32 14.07
CA ASP A 58 15.05 -5.82 15.25
C ASP A 58 14.05 -6.46 16.22
N ALA A 59 14.06 -7.79 16.28
CA ALA A 59 13.19 -8.59 17.12
C ALA A 59 13.42 -8.38 18.63
N GLY A 60 14.57 -7.86 19.03
CA GLY A 60 14.93 -7.58 20.42
C GLY A 60 14.29 -6.31 20.97
N LEU A 61 13.80 -5.43 20.09
CA LEU A 61 13.20 -4.18 20.51
C LEU A 61 11.79 -4.37 21.06
N LYS A 62 11.44 -3.51 21.99
CA LYS A 62 10.09 -3.37 22.53
C LYS A 62 9.65 -1.92 22.46
N SER A 63 8.36 -1.69 22.23
CA SER A 63 7.78 -0.36 22.36
C SER A 63 7.95 0.18 23.78
N GLU A 64 7.80 1.49 23.97
CA GLU A 64 7.91 2.13 25.29
C GLU A 64 6.98 1.49 26.31
N SER A 65 5.75 1.16 25.91
CA SER A 65 4.78 0.42 26.75
C SER A 65 5.13 -1.05 26.98
N ARG A 66 6.14 -1.59 26.29
CA ARG A 66 6.54 -3.01 26.25
C ARG A 66 5.46 -3.99 25.75
N MET A 67 4.37 -3.49 25.21
CA MET A 67 3.26 -4.32 24.73
C MET A 67 3.49 -4.83 23.29
N THR A 68 4.37 -4.19 22.51
CA THR A 68 4.60 -4.51 21.10
C THR A 68 6.10 -4.78 20.87
N GLY A 69 6.40 -5.75 20.02
CA GLY A 69 7.75 -6.12 19.59
C GLY A 69 8.02 -7.62 19.68
N GLY A 70 8.74 -8.17 18.71
CA GLY A 70 9.19 -9.56 18.62
C GLY A 70 8.15 -10.53 18.10
N ASP A 71 6.93 -10.11 17.75
CA ASP A 71 5.92 -11.00 17.17
C ASP A 71 6.17 -11.26 15.69
N GLY A 72 6.78 -10.31 14.99
CA GLY A 72 7.25 -10.51 13.62
C GLY A 72 8.27 -11.65 13.51
N GLN A 73 9.17 -11.78 14.49
CA GLN A 73 10.11 -12.90 14.54
C GLN A 73 9.41 -14.25 14.82
N LYS A 74 8.45 -14.28 15.72
CA LYS A 74 7.66 -15.50 15.98
C LYS A 74 6.90 -15.96 14.74
N LEU A 75 6.34 -15.01 13.99
CA LEU A 75 5.65 -15.34 12.74
C LEU A 75 6.63 -15.83 11.67
N HIS A 76 7.81 -15.23 11.57
CA HIS A 76 8.89 -15.71 10.71
C HIS A 76 9.21 -17.20 11.00
N GLU A 77 9.49 -17.54 12.26
CA GLU A 77 9.77 -18.91 12.68
C GLU A 77 8.60 -19.86 12.40
N TYR A 78 7.37 -19.38 12.52
CA TYR A 78 6.17 -20.15 12.20
C TYR A 78 6.04 -20.42 10.70
N ASN A 79 6.36 -19.43 9.85
CA ASN A 79 6.39 -19.57 8.40
C ASN A 79 7.50 -20.54 7.95
N GLU A 80 8.73 -20.36 8.45
CA GLU A 80 9.87 -21.21 8.16
C GLU A 80 9.62 -22.68 8.55
N ALA A 81 8.85 -22.93 9.61
CA ALA A 81 8.44 -24.27 10.00
C ALA A 81 7.35 -24.88 9.10
N GLY A 82 6.91 -24.18 8.05
CA GLY A 82 5.88 -24.64 7.12
C GLY A 82 4.49 -24.83 7.75
N ARG A 83 4.21 -24.13 8.85
CA ARG A 83 2.97 -24.29 9.62
C ARG A 83 1.84 -23.35 9.20
N ASN A 84 2.13 -22.32 8.40
CA ASN A 84 1.09 -21.40 7.95
C ASN A 84 0.16 -22.10 6.93
N LEU A 85 -1.12 -21.76 6.98
CA LEU A 85 -2.14 -22.31 6.10
C LEU A 85 -2.49 -21.38 4.91
N CYS A 86 -1.84 -20.21 4.83
CA CYS A 86 -2.20 -19.17 3.88
C CYS A 86 -1.34 -19.20 2.60
N GLY A 87 -0.32 -20.07 2.54
CA GLY A 87 0.68 -20.11 1.48
C GLY A 87 1.75 -19.03 1.64
N ASP A 88 2.82 -19.13 0.85
CA ASP A 88 4.05 -18.39 1.04
C ASP A 88 3.85 -16.87 0.93
N PHE A 89 3.13 -16.41 -0.08
CA PHE A 89 2.92 -14.98 -0.30
C PHE A 89 2.18 -14.30 0.86
N VAL A 90 1.07 -14.89 1.30
CA VAL A 90 0.27 -14.28 2.38
C VAL A 90 1.00 -14.42 3.71
N GLY A 91 1.65 -15.55 3.97
CA GLY A 91 2.48 -15.77 5.16
C GLY A 91 3.58 -14.72 5.29
N LEU A 92 4.33 -14.50 4.20
CA LEU A 92 5.40 -13.50 4.14
C LEU A 92 4.87 -12.07 4.27
N ALA A 93 3.74 -11.76 3.61
CA ALA A 93 3.12 -10.44 3.73
C ALA A 93 2.65 -10.15 5.16
N MET A 94 2.06 -11.13 5.86
CA MET A 94 1.68 -10.99 7.26
C MET A 94 2.90 -10.74 8.16
N GLU A 95 3.98 -11.47 7.93
CA GLU A 95 5.24 -11.31 8.65
C GLU A 95 5.81 -9.90 8.48
N LYS A 96 5.95 -9.44 7.22
CA LYS A 96 6.48 -8.09 6.92
C LYS A 96 5.57 -6.98 7.46
N ALA A 97 4.25 -7.17 7.42
CA ALA A 97 3.31 -6.21 7.98
C ALA A 97 3.49 -6.04 9.49
N ILE A 98 3.65 -7.14 10.22
CA ILE A 98 3.89 -7.13 11.68
C ILE A 98 5.26 -6.51 11.99
N LYS A 99 6.32 -6.94 11.30
CA LYS A 99 7.67 -6.37 11.45
C LYS A 99 7.67 -4.85 11.26
N MET A 100 6.97 -4.35 10.26
CA MET A 100 6.88 -2.91 9.98
C MET A 100 6.07 -2.18 11.08
N GLY A 101 4.95 -2.75 11.51
CA GLY A 101 4.14 -2.20 12.60
C GLY A 101 4.91 -2.15 13.93
N GLU A 102 5.69 -3.18 14.24
CA GLU A 102 6.57 -3.21 15.41
C GLU A 102 7.70 -2.20 15.31
N SER A 103 8.32 -2.06 14.13
CA SER A 103 9.34 -1.04 13.87
C SER A 103 8.78 0.37 14.12
N ASN A 104 7.56 0.66 13.65
CA ASN A 104 6.87 1.92 13.93
C ASN A 104 6.62 2.13 15.43
N ALA A 105 6.07 1.11 16.12
CA ALA A 105 5.80 1.18 17.55
C ALA A 105 7.07 1.33 18.40
N CYS A 106 8.21 0.85 17.91
CA CYS A 106 9.53 0.99 18.53
C CYS A 106 10.29 2.24 18.05
N MET A 107 9.61 3.21 17.44
CA MET A 107 10.18 4.48 16.98
C MET A 107 11.32 4.32 15.96
N ARG A 108 11.30 3.25 15.18
CA ARG A 108 12.25 3.03 14.09
C ARG A 108 11.77 3.75 12.82
N ARG A 109 12.68 3.95 11.88
CA ARG A 109 12.36 4.56 10.59
C ARG A 109 11.40 3.67 9.80
N ILE A 110 10.28 4.25 9.35
CA ILE A 110 9.32 3.65 8.42
C ILE A 110 8.95 4.68 7.34
N VAL A 111 8.29 4.24 6.29
CA VAL A 111 7.65 5.11 5.31
C VAL A 111 6.15 5.15 5.61
N ALA A 112 5.63 6.35 5.86
CA ALA A 112 4.20 6.55 6.06
C ALA A 112 3.49 6.55 4.69
N ALA A 113 2.72 5.49 4.39
CA ALA A 113 2.01 5.35 3.13
C ALA A 113 0.66 4.61 3.31
N PRO A 114 -0.48 5.33 3.28
CA PRO A 114 -0.61 6.79 3.22
C PRO A 114 -0.32 7.48 4.56
N THR A 115 -0.32 6.74 5.68
CA THR A 115 -0.10 7.26 7.04
C THR A 115 0.85 6.35 7.83
N ALA A 116 1.35 6.83 8.96
CA ALA A 116 2.22 6.01 9.83
C ALA A 116 1.48 4.80 10.42
N GLY A 117 0.18 4.91 10.72
CA GLY A 117 -0.61 3.80 11.25
C GLY A 117 -0.85 2.67 10.25
N ALA A 118 -0.74 2.95 8.96
CA ALA A 118 -0.87 1.97 7.88
C ALA A 118 0.47 1.59 7.22
N CYS A 119 1.60 1.99 7.80
CA CYS A 119 2.94 1.85 7.21
C CYS A 119 3.34 0.41 6.86
N GLY A 120 2.68 -0.58 7.43
CA GLY A 120 2.95 -1.99 7.16
C GLY A 120 2.30 -2.55 5.90
N VAL A 121 1.22 -1.94 5.40
CA VAL A 121 0.37 -2.57 4.37
C VAL A 121 1.07 -2.61 3.00
N ILE A 122 1.50 -1.47 2.48
CA ILE A 122 2.14 -1.39 1.16
C ILE A 122 3.48 -2.13 1.13
N PRO A 123 4.41 -1.90 2.09
CA PRO A 123 5.67 -2.64 2.10
C PRO A 123 5.46 -4.15 2.21
N ALA A 124 4.53 -4.63 3.04
CA ALA A 124 4.26 -6.05 3.19
C ALA A 124 3.90 -6.71 1.86
N VAL A 125 3.00 -6.10 1.09
CA VAL A 125 2.56 -6.63 -0.20
C VAL A 125 3.67 -6.54 -1.25
N LEU A 126 4.28 -5.37 -1.40
CA LEU A 126 5.25 -5.11 -2.46
C LEU A 126 6.57 -5.87 -2.23
N LEU A 127 7.11 -5.84 -1.02
CA LEU A 127 8.37 -6.53 -0.72
C LEU A 127 8.20 -8.06 -0.77
N SER A 128 7.07 -8.59 -0.32
CA SER A 128 6.79 -10.02 -0.47
C SER A 128 6.66 -10.43 -1.94
N TYR A 129 6.05 -9.57 -2.76
CA TYR A 129 5.97 -9.82 -4.19
C TYR A 129 7.36 -9.83 -4.84
N GLN A 130 8.19 -8.82 -4.55
CA GLN A 130 9.54 -8.76 -5.09
C GLN A 130 10.38 -9.97 -4.68
N GLU A 131 10.29 -10.38 -3.41
CA GLU A 131 11.07 -11.50 -2.86
C GLU A 131 10.70 -12.84 -3.52
N LEU A 132 9.39 -13.12 -3.66
CA LEU A 132 8.93 -14.40 -4.19
C LEU A 132 8.94 -14.49 -5.72
N TYR A 133 8.74 -13.38 -6.42
CA TYR A 133 8.63 -13.36 -7.88
C TYR A 133 9.83 -12.71 -8.57
N HIS A 134 10.84 -12.28 -7.81
CA HIS A 134 12.07 -11.67 -8.32
C HIS A 134 11.83 -10.51 -9.28
N ALA A 135 10.81 -9.70 -8.97
CA ALA A 135 10.47 -8.55 -9.81
C ALA A 135 11.57 -7.49 -9.79
N GLU A 136 11.84 -6.92 -10.97
CA GLU A 136 12.80 -5.85 -11.14
C GLU A 136 12.40 -4.59 -10.33
N GLU A 137 13.38 -3.88 -9.79
CA GLU A 137 13.14 -2.70 -8.94
C GLU A 137 12.30 -1.64 -9.67
N ASP A 138 12.54 -1.42 -10.96
CA ASP A 138 11.78 -0.45 -11.75
C ASP A 138 10.28 -0.78 -11.78
N ARG A 139 9.94 -2.07 -11.88
CA ARG A 139 8.55 -2.54 -11.80
C ARG A 139 7.93 -2.26 -10.44
N MET A 140 8.72 -2.35 -9.37
CA MET A 140 8.25 -1.99 -8.03
C MET A 140 8.01 -0.49 -7.89
N VAL A 141 8.86 0.34 -8.50
CA VAL A 141 8.68 1.81 -8.54
C VAL A 141 7.43 2.19 -9.32
N GLU A 142 7.17 1.57 -10.48
CA GLU A 142 5.92 1.76 -11.24
C GLU A 142 4.67 1.36 -10.43
N ALA A 143 4.75 0.27 -9.66
CA ALA A 143 3.70 -0.14 -8.74
C ALA A 143 3.49 0.87 -7.60
N MET A 144 4.56 1.49 -7.11
CA MET A 144 4.49 2.57 -6.12
C MET A 144 3.77 3.80 -6.67
N PHE A 145 4.01 4.21 -7.93
CA PHE A 145 3.23 5.27 -8.58
C PHE A 145 1.76 4.89 -8.70
N THR A 146 1.45 3.63 -9.05
CA THR A 146 0.06 3.15 -9.08
C THR A 146 -0.59 3.29 -7.70
N ALA A 147 0.09 2.85 -6.64
CA ALA A 147 -0.39 3.01 -5.27
C ALA A 147 -0.58 4.49 -4.89
N ALA A 148 0.40 5.35 -5.21
CA ALA A 148 0.36 6.78 -4.90
C ALA A 148 -0.84 7.49 -5.55
N GLY A 149 -1.13 7.21 -6.82
CA GLY A 149 -2.30 7.77 -7.51
C GLY A 149 -3.63 7.38 -6.86
N ILE A 150 -3.76 6.11 -6.46
CA ILE A 150 -4.94 5.64 -5.73
C ILE A 150 -5.07 6.36 -4.39
N GLY A 151 -3.98 6.43 -3.62
CA GLY A 151 -3.95 7.11 -2.33
C GLY A 151 -4.28 8.60 -2.45
N ASN A 152 -3.79 9.27 -3.49
CA ASN A 152 -4.06 10.67 -3.76
C ASN A 152 -5.56 10.92 -4.04
N VAL A 153 -6.18 10.10 -4.89
CA VAL A 153 -7.62 10.20 -5.15
C VAL A 153 -8.44 9.98 -3.87
N ILE A 154 -8.07 8.99 -3.05
CA ILE A 154 -8.77 8.76 -1.77
C ILE A 154 -8.60 9.97 -0.85
N ALA A 155 -7.39 10.50 -0.72
CA ALA A 155 -7.08 11.64 0.15
C ALA A 155 -7.81 12.94 -0.26
N MET A 156 -8.04 13.13 -1.56
CA MET A 156 -8.82 14.27 -2.05
C MET A 156 -10.32 14.17 -1.72
N ASN A 157 -10.85 12.96 -1.56
CA ASN A 157 -12.28 12.71 -1.43
C ASN A 157 -12.70 12.24 -0.02
N ALA A 158 -11.75 11.87 0.85
CA ALA A 158 -12.03 11.30 2.16
C ALA A 158 -10.93 11.63 3.18
N TYR A 159 -11.26 11.51 4.46
CA TYR A 159 -10.27 11.55 5.53
C TYR A 159 -9.54 10.21 5.63
N ILE A 160 -8.21 10.23 5.43
CA ILE A 160 -7.37 9.03 5.46
C ILE A 160 -6.64 8.81 6.79
N ALA A 161 -6.57 9.83 7.65
CA ALA A 161 -5.89 9.73 8.93
C ALA A 161 -6.79 9.06 9.98
N GLY A 162 -6.23 8.13 10.77
CA GLY A 162 -6.95 7.42 11.82
C GLY A 162 -7.63 8.35 12.82
N ALA A 163 -7.04 9.50 13.11
CA ALA A 163 -7.58 10.50 14.03
C ALA A 163 -8.88 11.17 13.54
N SER A 164 -9.09 11.26 12.24
CA SER A 164 -10.27 11.94 11.64
C SER A 164 -11.23 10.98 10.95
N GLY A 165 -10.71 9.96 10.25
CA GLY A 165 -11.51 8.98 9.51
C GLY A 165 -11.66 7.62 10.20
N GLY A 166 -10.95 7.43 11.33
CA GLY A 166 -10.86 6.14 12.01
C GLY A 166 -9.81 5.20 11.41
N CYS A 167 -9.35 4.23 12.21
CA CYS A 167 -8.30 3.29 11.80
C CYS A 167 -8.65 2.51 10.53
N GLN A 168 -9.92 2.29 10.26
CA GLN A 168 -10.36 1.56 9.07
C GLN A 168 -10.30 2.38 7.79
N ALA A 169 -10.50 3.69 7.85
CA ALA A 169 -10.26 4.58 6.72
C ALA A 169 -8.76 4.57 6.36
N GLU A 170 -7.91 4.56 7.40
CA GLU A 170 -6.46 4.49 7.26
C GLU A 170 -5.99 3.18 6.61
N ILE A 171 -6.37 2.04 7.19
CA ILE A 171 -6.00 0.71 6.68
C ILE A 171 -6.71 0.41 5.36
N GLY A 172 -7.97 0.82 5.20
CA GLY A 172 -8.72 0.65 3.96
C GLY A 172 -8.07 1.38 2.78
N SER A 173 -7.61 2.61 3.00
CA SER A 173 -6.87 3.37 1.98
C SER A 173 -5.58 2.66 1.58
N ALA A 174 -4.78 2.23 2.57
CA ALA A 174 -3.54 1.49 2.31
C ALA A 174 -3.80 0.16 1.58
N SER A 175 -4.87 -0.55 1.96
CA SER A 175 -5.27 -1.81 1.32
C SER A 175 -5.69 -1.61 -0.14
N ALA A 176 -6.44 -0.54 -0.43
CA ALA A 176 -6.81 -0.18 -1.80
C ALA A 176 -5.57 0.17 -2.64
N MET A 177 -4.63 0.93 -2.08
CA MET A 177 -3.36 1.27 -2.71
C MET A 177 -2.54 0.00 -3.03
N ALA A 178 -2.39 -0.89 -2.05
CA ALA A 178 -1.66 -2.14 -2.21
C ALA A 178 -2.32 -3.09 -3.21
N ALA A 179 -3.66 -3.20 -3.21
CA ALA A 179 -4.39 -4.05 -4.14
C ALA A 179 -4.25 -3.58 -5.59
N GLY A 180 -4.34 -2.26 -5.84
CA GLY A 180 -4.12 -1.71 -7.17
C GLY A 180 -2.69 -1.92 -7.66
N ALA A 181 -1.70 -1.70 -6.79
CA ALA A 181 -0.28 -1.94 -7.09
C ALA A 181 0.00 -3.42 -7.39
N LEU A 182 -0.55 -4.33 -6.59
CA LEU A 182 -0.41 -5.78 -6.82
C LEU A 182 -1.09 -6.22 -8.13
N CYS A 183 -2.27 -5.70 -8.43
CA CYS A 183 -2.94 -5.94 -9.70
C CYS A 183 -2.08 -5.49 -10.89
N TYR A 184 -1.46 -4.31 -10.80
CA TYR A 184 -0.51 -3.84 -11.80
C TYR A 184 0.67 -4.80 -11.97
N LEU A 185 1.31 -5.25 -10.88
CA LEU A 185 2.44 -6.18 -10.91
C LEU A 185 2.07 -7.52 -11.57
N GLN A 186 0.85 -7.98 -11.37
CA GLN A 186 0.31 -9.19 -12.00
C GLN A 186 -0.10 -8.99 -13.47
N GLY A 187 0.18 -7.83 -14.07
CA GLY A 187 -0.16 -7.54 -15.46
C GLY A 187 -1.62 -7.16 -15.70
N GLY A 188 -2.33 -6.76 -14.66
CA GLY A 188 -3.72 -6.30 -14.78
C GLY A 188 -3.85 -5.04 -15.62
N THR A 189 -4.96 -4.93 -16.34
CA THR A 189 -5.34 -3.74 -17.13
C THR A 189 -5.69 -2.58 -16.19
N ASN A 190 -5.71 -1.34 -16.71
CA ASN A 190 -6.11 -0.15 -15.95
C ASN A 190 -7.51 -0.32 -15.30
N GLY A 191 -8.47 -0.93 -16.01
CA GLY A 191 -9.80 -1.24 -15.48
C GLY A 191 -9.78 -2.29 -14.35
N GLN A 192 -8.88 -3.28 -14.44
CA GLN A 192 -8.71 -4.28 -13.39
C GLN A 192 -8.06 -3.68 -12.14
N ILE A 193 -7.13 -2.74 -12.29
CA ILE A 193 -6.56 -1.96 -11.18
C ILE A 193 -7.68 -1.22 -10.43
N ALA A 194 -8.58 -0.53 -11.17
CA ALA A 194 -9.73 0.15 -10.57
C ALA A 194 -10.70 -0.80 -9.85
N SER A 195 -10.90 -1.99 -10.38
CA SER A 195 -11.72 -3.02 -9.73
C SER A 195 -11.04 -3.55 -8.46
N ALA A 196 -9.75 -3.87 -8.51
CA ALA A 196 -8.99 -4.40 -7.38
C ALA A 196 -8.99 -3.45 -6.18
N LEU A 197 -8.71 -2.15 -6.41
CA LEU A 197 -8.77 -1.15 -5.35
C LEU A 197 -10.17 -1.00 -4.75
N SER A 198 -11.21 -1.08 -5.58
CA SER A 198 -12.60 -0.97 -5.13
C SER A 198 -13.00 -2.15 -4.24
N PHE A 199 -12.62 -3.38 -4.61
CA PHE A 199 -12.87 -4.56 -3.79
C PHE A 199 -12.12 -4.49 -2.45
N ALA A 200 -10.85 -4.07 -2.46
CA ALA A 200 -10.07 -3.93 -1.23
C ALA A 200 -10.68 -2.86 -0.31
N LEU A 201 -11.03 -1.70 -0.86
CA LEU A 201 -11.64 -0.62 -0.10
C LEU A 201 -12.99 -1.07 0.49
N LYS A 202 -13.82 -1.77 -0.28
CA LYS A 202 -15.12 -2.27 0.17
C LYS A 202 -15.03 -3.27 1.32
N ASN A 203 -13.98 -4.06 1.41
CA ASN A 203 -13.84 -5.08 2.45
C ASN A 203 -13.40 -4.52 3.82
N MET A 204 -12.89 -3.31 3.87
CA MET A 204 -12.29 -2.76 5.08
C MET A 204 -13.23 -1.91 5.96
N PRO A 205 -14.24 -1.19 5.46
CA PRO A 205 -15.00 -0.28 6.30
C PRO A 205 -15.99 -1.00 7.22
N VAL A 206 -15.87 -0.83 8.53
CA VAL A 206 -16.90 -1.23 9.50
C VAL A 206 -18.20 -0.45 9.27
N SER A 207 -18.08 0.80 8.86
CA SER A 207 -19.21 1.61 8.46
C SER A 207 -20.02 0.96 7.34
N TYR A 208 -19.39 0.18 6.48
CA TYR A 208 -20.08 -0.59 5.46
C TYR A 208 -20.98 -1.69 6.05
N THR A 209 -20.53 -2.36 7.09
CA THR A 209 -21.34 -3.32 7.83
C THR A 209 -22.56 -2.64 8.47
N HIS A 210 -22.39 -1.44 8.99
CA HIS A 210 -23.50 -0.63 9.52
C HIS A 210 -24.43 -0.14 8.41
N LEU A 211 -23.90 0.20 7.23
CA LEU A 211 -24.67 0.61 6.07
C LEU A 211 -25.50 -0.52 5.46
N THR A 212 -25.13 -1.77 5.67
CA THR A 212 -25.89 -2.95 5.22
C THR A 212 -27.00 -3.36 6.18
N LEU A 213 -27.12 -2.73 7.34
CA LEU A 213 -28.24 -2.94 8.22
C LEU A 213 -29.54 -2.35 7.64
N PRO A 214 -30.72 -2.84 8.04
CA PRO A 214 -32.00 -2.41 7.46
C PRO A 214 -32.29 -0.91 7.51
N THR A 215 -31.54 -0.18 8.33
CA THR A 215 -31.65 1.27 8.49
C THR A 215 -30.95 2.07 7.39
N THR A 216 -30.12 1.43 6.57
CA THR A 216 -29.37 2.07 5.48
C THR A 216 -29.40 1.20 4.23
N PRO A 217 -30.54 1.12 3.56
CA PRO A 217 -30.74 0.20 2.44
C PRO A 217 -30.08 0.62 1.14
N TYR A 218 -29.27 1.66 1.12
CA TYR A 218 -28.78 2.32 -0.10
C TYR A 218 -27.29 2.23 -0.27
N VAL A 219 -26.76 1.09 -0.08
CA VAL A 219 -25.32 0.88 -0.35
C VAL A 219 -25.15 0.10 -1.63
#